data_02126a239192820b96e20fdddb1afb8a
#
_entry.id   02126a239192820b96e20fdddb1afb8a
#
_cell.length_a   1.000
_cell.length_b   1.000
_cell.length_c   1.000
_cell.angle_alpha   90.00
_cell.angle_beta   90.00
_cell.angle_gamma   90.00
#
_symmetry.space_group_name_H-M   'P 1'
#
loop_
_entity.id
_entity.type
_entity.pdbx_description
1 polymer ?
#
loop_
_entity_poly.entity_id
_entity_poly.type
_entity_poly.pdbx_seq_one_letter_code
_entity_poly.pdbx_strand_id
1 'polypeptide(L)'
;MNHIVCVKWGNKYISQYANVLYNMVKRNTTMPFEFHCITDDPKGLDPHIKTIKLPNDPWIKTWWSKLWMFGSHFPLQGNILYFDLDVIVFKNIDELFNHNADKFMIIRDFNRCRIKDWKLCNSSVMRWNTGTMNYLWDDFVSKPNIVMQNNHGDQDWITKRADKDINHWPDDWIRSYKWEMIGYKDTKARRGPKLIFDRPPKIIEANKVAVFHGEPKPFNCGDEWVEANWK
;
A
#
# COMPACT_ATOMS: atom_id res chain seq x y z
N MET A 1 13.26 -15.61 0.78
CA MET A 1 13.54 -14.46 -0.12
C MET A 1 12.57 -13.34 0.22
N ASN A 2 13.04 -12.08 0.22
CA ASN A 2 12.18 -10.92 0.37
C ASN A 2 11.82 -10.37 -1.01
N HIS A 3 10.55 -10.21 -1.28
CA HIS A 3 10.04 -9.59 -2.51
C HIS A 3 9.33 -8.30 -2.18
N ILE A 4 9.68 -7.23 -2.86
CA ILE A 4 8.93 -5.97 -2.83
C ILE A 4 8.09 -5.90 -4.08
N VAL A 5 6.81 -5.62 -3.93
CA VAL A 5 5.84 -5.70 -5.02
C VAL A 5 5.02 -4.42 -5.10
N CYS A 6 4.80 -3.93 -6.32
CA CYS A 6 3.80 -2.91 -6.61
C CYS A 6 2.91 -3.35 -7.78
N VAL A 7 1.74 -2.72 -7.92
CA VAL A 7 0.82 -2.95 -9.04
C VAL A 7 0.69 -1.67 -9.85
N LYS A 8 1.00 -1.74 -11.14
CA LYS A 8 0.76 -0.69 -12.12
C LYS A 8 -0.26 -1.19 -13.14
N TRP A 9 -1.49 -0.72 -13.01
CA TRP A 9 -2.59 -1.10 -13.89
C TRP A 9 -3.11 0.10 -14.68
N GLY A 10 -3.31 -0.09 -15.99
CA GLY A 10 -3.84 0.93 -16.88
C GLY A 10 -2.96 2.20 -16.94
N ASN A 11 -3.60 3.35 -17.21
CA ASN A 11 -2.92 4.60 -17.49
C ASN A 11 -2.92 5.61 -16.33
N LYS A 12 -3.44 5.22 -15.14
CA LYS A 12 -3.50 6.14 -13.99
C LYS A 12 -2.11 6.54 -13.49
N TYR A 13 -1.19 5.59 -13.47
CA TYR A 13 0.20 5.79 -13.07
C TYR A 13 1.12 5.40 -14.22
N ILE A 14 2.02 6.29 -14.61
CA ILE A 14 3.07 6.01 -15.58
C ILE A 14 4.20 5.20 -14.94
N SER A 15 5.07 4.58 -15.76
CA SER A 15 6.17 3.74 -15.29
C SER A 15 7.13 4.45 -14.32
N GLN A 16 7.26 5.77 -14.44
CA GLN A 16 8.07 6.58 -13.52
C GLN A 16 7.70 6.39 -12.05
N TYR A 17 6.43 6.17 -11.72
CA TYR A 17 6.03 5.90 -10.33
C TYR A 17 6.65 4.64 -9.76
N ALA A 18 6.69 3.55 -10.55
CA ALA A 18 7.33 2.31 -10.14
C ALA A 18 8.85 2.46 -10.05
N ASN A 19 9.46 3.20 -10.99
CA ASN A 19 10.89 3.47 -11.00
C ASN A 19 11.32 4.28 -9.76
N VAL A 20 10.57 5.33 -9.45
CA VAL A 20 10.81 6.15 -8.24
C VAL A 20 10.61 5.32 -6.97
N LEU A 21 9.56 4.51 -6.89
CA LEU A 21 9.34 3.62 -5.75
C LEU A 21 10.52 2.64 -5.58
N TYR A 22 10.98 2.02 -6.66
CA TYR A 22 12.17 1.17 -6.63
C TYR A 22 13.40 1.90 -6.09
N ASN A 23 13.66 3.11 -6.57
CA ASN A 23 14.78 3.92 -6.12
C ASN A 23 14.67 4.31 -4.64
N MET A 24 13.47 4.70 -4.17
CA MET A 24 13.24 5.00 -2.76
C MET A 24 13.49 3.78 -1.88
N VAL A 25 12.98 2.62 -2.27
CA VAL A 25 13.21 1.36 -1.56
C VAL A 25 14.70 1.04 -1.52
N LYS A 26 15.39 1.07 -2.66
CA LYS A 26 16.82 0.76 -2.78
C LYS A 26 17.67 1.64 -1.86
N ARG A 27 17.31 2.91 -1.68
CA ARG A 27 18.05 3.83 -0.77
C ARG A 27 17.74 3.61 0.71
N ASN A 28 16.59 2.99 1.02
CA ASN A 28 16.06 2.93 2.37
C ASN A 28 15.97 1.49 2.93
N THR A 29 16.67 0.52 2.34
CA THR A 29 16.81 -0.83 2.91
C THR A 29 18.23 -1.34 2.77
N THR A 30 18.69 -2.07 3.78
CA THR A 30 19.94 -2.86 3.74
C THR A 30 19.66 -4.35 3.54
N MET A 31 18.37 -4.75 3.61
CA MET A 31 17.96 -6.12 3.41
C MET A 31 18.04 -6.51 1.92
N PRO A 32 18.53 -7.71 1.59
CA PRO A 32 18.47 -8.20 0.22
C PRO A 32 17.01 -8.41 -0.21
N PHE A 33 16.66 -7.91 -1.39
CA PHE A 33 15.32 -8.01 -1.95
C PHE A 33 15.32 -8.13 -3.48
N GLU A 34 14.22 -8.60 -4.02
CA GLU A 34 13.88 -8.47 -5.41
C GLU A 34 12.66 -7.54 -5.56
N PHE A 35 12.72 -6.61 -6.52
CA PHE A 35 11.61 -5.69 -6.77
C PHE A 35 10.80 -6.14 -7.99
N HIS A 36 9.48 -6.25 -7.82
CA HIS A 36 8.56 -6.70 -8.84
C HIS A 36 7.46 -5.67 -9.09
N CYS A 37 7.19 -5.40 -10.36
CA CYS A 37 6.03 -4.63 -10.80
C CYS A 37 5.05 -5.56 -11.53
N ILE A 38 3.85 -5.73 -10.95
CA ILE A 38 2.74 -6.42 -11.61
C ILE A 38 2.09 -5.39 -12.54
N THR A 39 2.08 -5.66 -13.85
CA THR A 39 1.62 -4.67 -14.81
C THR A 39 1.05 -5.28 -16.10
N ASP A 40 0.12 -4.58 -16.70
CA ASP A 40 -0.38 -4.81 -18.07
C ASP A 40 0.53 -4.18 -19.16
N ASP A 41 1.33 -3.16 -18.77
CA ASP A 41 2.29 -2.50 -19.68
C ASP A 41 3.63 -2.25 -18.97
N PRO A 42 4.69 -3.02 -19.30
CA PRO A 42 6.02 -2.87 -18.70
C PRO A 42 6.87 -1.76 -19.33
N LYS A 43 6.37 -1.06 -20.36
CA LYS A 43 7.14 -0.05 -21.09
C LYS A 43 7.63 1.07 -20.17
N GLY A 44 8.94 1.37 -20.23
CA GLY A 44 9.57 2.45 -19.48
C GLY A 44 9.87 2.11 -18.01
N LEU A 45 9.72 0.86 -17.60
CA LEU A 45 10.20 0.41 -16.28
C LEU A 45 11.74 0.30 -16.29
N ASP A 46 12.35 0.59 -15.14
CA ASP A 46 13.78 0.39 -14.91
C ASP A 46 14.13 -1.10 -15.11
N PRO A 47 15.25 -1.42 -15.79
CA PRO A 47 15.64 -2.80 -16.09
C PRO A 47 15.90 -3.69 -14.85
N HIS A 48 16.12 -3.10 -13.67
CA HIS A 48 16.24 -3.85 -12.41
C HIS A 48 14.88 -4.24 -11.80
N ILE A 49 13.78 -3.69 -12.31
CA ILE A 49 12.43 -4.06 -11.88
C ILE A 49 12.00 -5.31 -12.65
N LYS A 50 11.81 -6.41 -11.94
CA LYS A 50 11.24 -7.63 -12.52
C LYS A 50 9.75 -7.42 -12.79
N THR A 51 9.31 -7.78 -13.99
CA THR A 51 7.90 -7.61 -14.37
C THR A 51 7.13 -8.91 -14.19
N ILE A 52 5.94 -8.81 -13.66
CA ILE A 52 4.97 -9.90 -13.62
C ILE A 52 3.77 -9.42 -14.43
N LYS A 53 3.38 -10.19 -15.44
CA LYS A 53 2.24 -9.85 -16.29
C LYS A 53 0.94 -9.89 -15.48
N LEU A 54 0.24 -8.80 -15.44
CA LEU A 54 -1.10 -8.76 -14.86
C LEU A 54 -2.05 -9.60 -15.73
N PRO A 55 -2.81 -10.56 -15.15
CA PRO A 55 -3.76 -11.34 -15.91
C PRO A 55 -4.85 -10.46 -16.53
N ASN A 56 -5.27 -10.83 -17.75
CA ASN A 56 -6.40 -10.20 -18.41
C ASN A 56 -7.72 -10.86 -17.94
N ASP A 57 -8.08 -10.60 -16.69
CA ASP A 57 -9.29 -11.12 -16.07
C ASP A 57 -10.26 -9.96 -15.81
N PRO A 58 -11.56 -10.09 -16.10
CA PRO A 58 -12.54 -9.02 -15.93
C PRO A 58 -12.65 -8.50 -14.50
N TRP A 59 -12.26 -9.30 -13.50
CA TRP A 59 -12.28 -8.94 -12.07
C TRP A 59 -10.99 -8.28 -11.58
N ILE A 60 -9.89 -8.38 -12.35
CA ILE A 60 -8.58 -7.83 -12.00
C ILE A 60 -8.48 -6.40 -12.55
N LYS A 61 -9.20 -5.45 -11.94
CA LYS A 61 -9.26 -4.05 -12.35
C LYS A 61 -9.04 -3.13 -11.17
N THR A 62 -8.42 -1.98 -11.42
CA THR A 62 -8.20 -0.95 -10.39
C THR A 62 -7.52 -1.52 -9.15
N TRP A 63 -8.01 -1.18 -7.97
CA TRP A 63 -7.52 -1.70 -6.68
C TRP A 63 -7.82 -3.19 -6.46
N TRP A 64 -8.82 -3.78 -7.12
CA TRP A 64 -9.13 -5.21 -7.03
C TRP A 64 -8.01 -6.10 -7.56
N SER A 65 -7.13 -5.57 -8.42
CA SER A 65 -5.95 -6.27 -8.92
C SER A 65 -4.98 -6.70 -7.82
N LYS A 66 -5.00 -6.06 -6.66
CA LYS A 66 -4.18 -6.44 -5.50
C LYS A 66 -4.54 -7.82 -4.97
N LEU A 67 -5.80 -8.22 -5.02
CA LEU A 67 -6.25 -9.51 -4.49
C LEU A 67 -5.62 -10.70 -5.21
N TRP A 68 -5.24 -10.52 -6.48
CA TRP A 68 -4.56 -11.56 -7.26
C TRP A 68 -3.26 -12.04 -6.63
N MET A 69 -2.56 -11.18 -5.91
CA MET A 69 -1.30 -11.52 -5.24
C MET A 69 -1.46 -12.53 -4.10
N PHE A 70 -2.66 -12.70 -3.57
CA PHE A 70 -2.93 -13.66 -2.50
C PHE A 70 -3.22 -15.07 -3.01
N GLY A 71 -3.52 -15.25 -4.30
CA GLY A 71 -3.86 -16.55 -4.85
C GLY A 71 -2.68 -17.52 -4.91
N SER A 72 -2.97 -18.82 -4.88
CA SER A 72 -1.94 -19.90 -4.97
C SER A 72 -1.19 -19.90 -6.31
N HIS A 73 -1.74 -19.24 -7.32
CA HIS A 73 -1.14 -19.06 -8.65
C HIS A 73 -0.12 -17.92 -8.70
N PHE A 74 0.02 -17.13 -7.62
CA PHE A 74 0.99 -16.04 -7.59
C PHE A 74 2.42 -16.57 -7.68
N PRO A 75 3.24 -16.09 -8.64
CA PRO A 75 4.48 -16.77 -9.02
C PRO A 75 5.62 -16.60 -8.01
N LEU A 76 5.48 -15.73 -7.02
CA LEU A 76 6.52 -15.51 -6.02
C LEU A 76 6.32 -16.41 -4.80
N GLN A 77 7.43 -16.77 -4.14
CA GLN A 77 7.43 -17.58 -2.92
C GLN A 77 8.25 -16.90 -1.83
N GLY A 78 7.68 -16.78 -0.63
CA GLY A 78 8.33 -16.22 0.55
C GLY A 78 7.65 -14.95 1.06
N ASN A 79 8.46 -14.04 1.58
CA ASN A 79 7.98 -12.82 2.22
C ASN A 79 7.68 -11.73 1.17
N ILE A 80 6.44 -11.30 1.09
CA ILE A 80 5.97 -10.23 0.18
C ILE A 80 5.76 -8.96 0.99
N LEU A 81 6.41 -7.87 0.59
CA LEU A 81 6.17 -6.52 1.07
C LEU A 81 5.60 -5.69 -0.09
N TYR A 82 4.34 -5.34 -0.01
CA TYR A 82 3.61 -4.59 -1.03
C TYR A 82 3.58 -3.10 -0.70
N PHE A 83 3.76 -2.28 -1.74
CA PHE A 83 3.54 -0.83 -1.69
C PHE A 83 2.63 -0.36 -2.82
N ASP A 84 1.69 0.54 -2.52
CA ASP A 84 1.04 1.37 -3.56
C ASP A 84 2.07 2.30 -4.21
N LEU A 85 1.77 2.75 -5.43
CA LEU A 85 2.67 3.59 -6.21
C LEU A 85 2.74 5.05 -5.73
N ASP A 86 1.79 5.49 -4.93
CA ASP A 86 1.70 6.85 -4.40
C ASP A 86 2.11 6.94 -2.91
N VAL A 87 3.19 6.28 -2.59
CA VAL A 87 3.84 6.37 -1.27
C VAL A 87 5.22 7.01 -1.37
N ILE A 88 5.69 7.60 -0.29
CA ILE A 88 7.08 8.05 -0.13
C ILE A 88 7.76 7.18 0.92
N VAL A 89 8.78 6.42 0.51
CA VAL A 89 9.70 5.72 1.42
C VAL A 89 10.89 6.64 1.64
N PHE A 90 11.06 7.16 2.87
CA PHE A 90 12.05 8.20 3.16
C PHE A 90 12.97 7.90 4.34
N LYS A 91 12.77 6.77 5.01
CA LYS A 91 13.67 6.22 6.03
C LYS A 91 13.80 4.72 5.90
N ASN A 92 14.75 4.14 6.64
CA ASN A 92 15.01 2.70 6.61
C ASN A 92 13.75 1.88 6.90
N ILE A 93 13.48 0.89 6.04
CA ILE A 93 12.31 0.01 6.07
C ILE A 93 12.62 -1.44 6.44
N ASP A 94 13.84 -1.74 6.90
CA ASP A 94 14.24 -3.13 7.22
C ASP A 94 13.30 -3.78 8.23
N GLU A 95 12.78 -3.00 9.19
CA GLU A 95 11.82 -3.49 10.16
C GLU A 95 10.48 -3.93 9.54
N LEU A 96 10.10 -3.40 8.36
CA LEU A 96 8.88 -3.86 7.68
C LEU A 96 8.99 -5.31 7.20
N PHE A 97 10.21 -5.83 7.02
CA PHE A 97 10.39 -7.24 6.68
C PHE A 97 10.30 -8.17 7.89
N ASN A 98 10.73 -7.69 9.07
CA ASN A 98 11.00 -8.54 10.23
C ASN A 98 9.99 -8.38 11.37
N HIS A 99 9.28 -7.26 11.45
CA HIS A 99 8.30 -7.03 12.51
C HIS A 99 7.13 -8.02 12.41
N ASN A 100 6.96 -8.87 13.43
CA ASN A 100 5.97 -9.96 13.42
C ASN A 100 6.03 -10.79 12.12
N ALA A 101 7.21 -11.33 11.77
CA ALA A 101 7.53 -11.88 10.45
C ALA A 101 6.60 -13.00 9.95
N ASP A 102 5.93 -13.69 10.84
CA ASP A 102 4.97 -14.78 10.57
C ASP A 102 3.51 -14.27 10.37
N LYS A 103 3.24 -12.99 10.59
CA LYS A 103 1.89 -12.42 10.57
C LYS A 103 1.61 -11.65 9.28
N PHE A 104 0.33 -11.58 8.91
CA PHE A 104 -0.16 -10.62 7.92
C PHE A 104 -0.16 -9.22 8.53
N MET A 105 0.59 -8.32 7.94
CA MET A 105 0.72 -6.93 8.40
C MET A 105 0.06 -5.97 7.41
N ILE A 106 -0.75 -5.04 7.92
CA ILE A 106 -1.46 -4.04 7.12
C ILE A 106 -1.57 -2.74 7.90
N ILE A 107 -1.81 -1.62 7.23
CA ILE A 107 -2.01 -0.34 7.90
C ILE A 107 -3.39 -0.31 8.58
N ARG A 108 -3.47 0.14 9.83
CA ARG A 108 -4.72 0.62 10.40
C ARG A 108 -5.10 1.92 9.69
N ASP A 109 -6.24 1.96 9.01
CA ASP A 109 -6.63 3.07 8.13
C ASP A 109 -6.53 4.43 8.82
N PHE A 110 -6.19 5.43 8.05
CA PHE A 110 -5.88 6.78 8.53
C PHE A 110 -7.07 7.54 9.14
N ASN A 111 -8.31 7.05 8.99
CA ASN A 111 -9.43 7.56 9.78
C ASN A 111 -9.22 7.35 11.29
N ARG A 112 -8.24 6.55 11.69
CA ARG A 112 -7.78 6.41 13.09
C ARG A 112 -7.44 7.76 13.76
N CYS A 113 -6.99 8.77 12.98
CA CYS A 113 -6.72 10.11 13.49
C CYS A 113 -7.99 10.98 13.63
N ARG A 114 -9.14 10.47 13.20
CA ARG A 114 -10.42 11.22 13.16
C ARG A 114 -11.52 10.54 13.94
N ILE A 115 -11.52 9.21 13.98
CA ILE A 115 -12.58 8.38 14.54
C ILE A 115 -11.93 7.41 15.53
N LYS A 116 -12.31 7.54 16.80
CA LYS A 116 -11.87 6.63 17.84
C LYS A 116 -12.29 5.19 17.50
N ASP A 117 -11.42 4.23 17.77
CA ASP A 117 -11.65 2.80 17.56
C ASP A 117 -11.96 2.42 16.09
N TRP A 118 -11.43 3.20 15.11
CA TRP A 118 -11.55 2.90 13.70
C TRP A 118 -10.91 1.56 13.36
N LYS A 119 -11.68 0.66 12.74
CA LYS A 119 -11.26 -0.74 12.54
C LYS A 119 -10.90 -1.09 11.10
N LEU A 120 -11.23 -0.24 10.12
CA LEU A 120 -10.87 -0.53 8.74
C LEU A 120 -9.37 -0.47 8.54
N CYS A 121 -8.90 -1.25 7.56
CA CYS A 121 -7.51 -1.25 7.14
C CYS A 121 -7.30 -0.35 5.93
N ASN A 122 -6.05 0.04 5.70
CA ASN A 122 -5.62 0.63 4.45
C ASN A 122 -4.57 -0.27 3.80
N SER A 123 -4.77 -0.64 2.56
CA SER A 123 -3.98 -1.64 1.82
C SER A 123 -2.76 -1.07 1.08
N SER A 124 -2.37 0.17 1.38
CA SER A 124 -1.25 0.82 0.66
C SER A 124 0.13 0.25 1.01
N VAL A 125 0.27 -0.35 2.21
CA VAL A 125 1.47 -1.12 2.59
C VAL A 125 1.03 -2.37 3.34
N MET A 126 1.35 -3.53 2.78
CA MET A 126 1.00 -4.84 3.33
C MET A 126 2.22 -5.77 3.31
N ARG A 127 2.29 -6.68 4.27
CA ARG A 127 3.28 -7.75 4.24
C ARG A 127 2.66 -9.08 4.68
N TRP A 128 2.99 -10.15 3.94
CA TRP A 128 2.57 -11.52 4.25
C TRP A 128 3.57 -12.53 3.67
N ASN A 129 3.49 -13.77 4.14
CA ASN A 129 4.15 -14.90 3.48
C ASN A 129 3.21 -15.52 2.47
N THR A 130 3.70 -15.81 1.27
CA THR A 130 2.88 -16.47 0.22
C THR A 130 2.25 -17.75 0.74
N GLY A 131 1.03 -18.04 0.33
CA GLY A 131 0.26 -19.20 0.77
C GLY A 131 -0.53 -19.01 2.07
N THR A 132 -0.21 -18.03 2.91
CA THR A 132 -0.90 -17.86 4.20
C THR A 132 -2.26 -17.17 4.10
N MET A 133 -2.50 -16.40 3.01
CA MET A 133 -3.71 -15.58 2.84
C MET A 133 -4.49 -15.94 1.57
N ASN A 134 -4.34 -17.16 1.03
CA ASN A 134 -4.95 -17.56 -0.25
C ASN A 134 -6.47 -17.41 -0.24
N TYR A 135 -7.11 -17.63 0.89
CA TYR A 135 -8.56 -17.49 1.05
C TYR A 135 -9.10 -16.09 0.70
N LEU A 136 -8.26 -15.04 0.75
CA LEU A 136 -8.66 -13.69 0.31
C LEU A 136 -8.97 -13.64 -1.18
N TRP A 137 -8.19 -14.36 -1.98
CA TRP A 137 -8.41 -14.51 -3.40
C TRP A 137 -9.48 -15.56 -3.71
N ASP A 138 -9.39 -16.74 -3.12
CA ASP A 138 -10.27 -17.87 -3.42
C ASP A 138 -11.74 -17.53 -3.14
N ASP A 139 -12.01 -16.87 -2.02
CA ASP A 139 -13.36 -16.41 -1.68
C ASP A 139 -13.82 -15.24 -2.57
N PHE A 140 -12.90 -14.35 -2.98
CA PHE A 140 -13.23 -13.27 -3.91
C PHE A 140 -13.68 -13.82 -5.26
N VAL A 141 -12.89 -14.71 -5.88
CA VAL A 141 -13.21 -15.24 -7.21
C VAL A 141 -14.42 -16.18 -7.21
N SER A 142 -14.81 -16.73 -6.07
CA SER A 142 -16.02 -17.55 -5.97
C SER A 142 -17.31 -16.75 -6.20
N LYS A 143 -17.31 -15.43 -5.89
CA LYS A 143 -18.49 -14.53 -6.01
C LYS A 143 -18.06 -13.07 -6.22
N PRO A 144 -17.29 -12.77 -7.28
CA PRO A 144 -16.64 -11.47 -7.42
C PRO A 144 -17.65 -10.31 -7.50
N ASN A 145 -18.76 -10.48 -8.21
CA ASN A 145 -19.80 -9.45 -8.30
C ASN A 145 -20.40 -9.11 -6.93
N ILE A 146 -20.68 -10.11 -6.09
CA ILE A 146 -21.25 -9.90 -4.75
C ILE A 146 -20.23 -9.17 -3.87
N VAL A 147 -18.96 -9.58 -3.92
CA VAL A 147 -17.91 -8.94 -3.15
C VAL A 147 -17.74 -7.48 -3.58
N MET A 148 -17.67 -7.21 -4.89
CA MET A 148 -17.51 -5.86 -5.42
C MET A 148 -18.71 -4.94 -5.15
N GLN A 149 -19.92 -5.47 -5.12
CA GLN A 149 -21.14 -4.70 -4.79
C GLN A 149 -21.19 -4.33 -3.29
N ASN A 150 -20.68 -5.18 -2.42
CA ASN A 150 -20.77 -5.01 -0.96
C ASN A 150 -19.54 -4.37 -0.32
N ASN A 151 -18.54 -3.99 -1.10
CA ASN A 151 -17.31 -3.37 -0.62
C ASN A 151 -16.88 -2.25 -1.57
N HIS A 152 -16.41 -1.14 -1.03
CA HIS A 152 -15.92 -0.02 -1.86
C HIS A 152 -14.58 -0.35 -2.55
N GLY A 153 -13.82 -1.31 -2.01
CA GLY A 153 -12.54 -1.69 -2.58
C GLY A 153 -11.91 -2.90 -1.89
N ASP A 154 -10.71 -3.22 -2.32
CA ASP A 154 -9.91 -4.31 -1.78
C ASP A 154 -9.70 -4.21 -0.26
N GLN A 155 -9.44 -3.02 0.26
CA GLN A 155 -9.21 -2.81 1.69
C GLN A 155 -10.43 -3.15 2.56
N ASP A 156 -11.65 -2.85 2.09
CA ASP A 156 -12.89 -3.20 2.80
C ASP A 156 -13.06 -4.72 2.83
N TRP A 157 -12.80 -5.37 1.69
CA TRP A 157 -12.84 -6.83 1.59
C TRP A 157 -11.80 -7.48 2.50
N ILE A 158 -10.54 -7.04 2.42
CA ILE A 158 -9.46 -7.54 3.26
C ILE A 158 -9.82 -7.37 4.74
N THR A 159 -10.27 -6.19 5.14
CA THR A 159 -10.68 -5.93 6.53
C THR A 159 -11.73 -6.93 7.02
N LYS A 160 -12.78 -7.14 6.24
CA LYS A 160 -13.89 -8.03 6.62
C LYS A 160 -13.49 -9.49 6.62
N ARG A 161 -12.70 -9.90 5.62
CA ARG A 161 -12.42 -11.32 5.40
C ARG A 161 -11.24 -11.82 6.22
N ALA A 162 -10.24 -10.97 6.46
CA ALA A 162 -9.04 -11.31 7.22
C ALA A 162 -9.10 -10.88 8.69
N ASP A 163 -10.23 -10.50 9.23
CA ASP A 163 -10.41 -9.91 10.57
C ASP A 163 -9.56 -10.59 11.67
N LYS A 164 -9.49 -11.91 11.68
CA LYS A 164 -8.74 -12.70 12.67
C LYS A 164 -7.21 -12.74 12.42
N ASP A 165 -6.79 -12.48 11.20
CA ASP A 165 -5.39 -12.57 10.77
C ASP A 165 -4.72 -11.21 10.70
N ILE A 166 -5.51 -10.12 10.80
CA ILE A 166 -5.01 -8.76 10.70
C ILE A 166 -4.10 -8.42 11.88
N ASN A 167 -2.90 -7.97 11.55
CA ASN A 167 -2.00 -7.31 12.47
C ASN A 167 -1.63 -5.95 11.87
N HIS A 168 -1.61 -4.93 12.71
CA HIS A 168 -1.32 -3.58 12.24
C HIS A 168 0.14 -3.22 12.42
N TRP A 169 0.68 -2.51 11.42
CA TRP A 169 1.93 -1.78 11.60
C TRP A 169 1.83 -0.82 12.78
N PRO A 170 2.93 -0.55 13.50
CA PRO A 170 2.95 0.59 14.43
C PRO A 170 2.51 1.86 13.69
N ASP A 171 1.52 2.55 14.24
CA ASP A 171 0.87 3.70 13.58
C ASP A 171 1.87 4.81 13.19
N ASP A 172 2.95 4.94 13.96
CA ASP A 172 3.97 5.95 13.71
C ASP A 172 4.92 5.61 12.55
N TRP A 173 4.98 4.37 12.08
CA TRP A 173 5.85 4.00 10.96
C TRP A 173 5.30 4.43 9.60
N ILE A 174 3.98 4.28 9.42
CA ILE A 174 3.32 4.54 8.14
C ILE A 174 2.17 5.51 8.40
N ARG A 175 2.30 6.73 7.88
CA ARG A 175 1.39 7.82 8.17
C ARG A 175 0.75 8.41 6.92
N SER A 176 -0.45 8.92 7.08
CA SER A 176 -1.07 9.75 6.06
C SER A 176 -0.31 11.06 5.91
N TYR A 177 0.20 11.32 4.70
CA TYR A 177 0.82 12.61 4.40
C TYR A 177 -0.09 13.76 4.81
N LYS A 178 -1.29 13.81 4.23
CA LYS A 178 -2.18 14.96 4.40
C LYS A 178 -2.81 15.09 5.77
N TRP A 179 -3.14 14.00 6.44
CA TRP A 179 -3.85 14.06 7.72
C TRP A 179 -2.94 14.04 8.93
N GLU A 180 -1.92 13.19 8.92
CA GLU A 180 -1.11 12.93 10.09
C GLU A 180 0.26 13.60 10.06
N MET A 181 0.75 14.03 8.87
CA MET A 181 2.06 14.67 8.75
C MET A 181 1.95 16.19 8.58
N ILE A 182 1.06 16.68 7.73
CA ILE A 182 0.89 18.12 7.47
C ILE A 182 -0.43 18.71 7.97
N GLY A 183 -1.39 17.89 8.38
CA GLY A 183 -2.68 18.36 8.90
C GLY A 183 -3.55 19.05 7.85
N TYR A 184 -3.48 18.60 6.61
CA TYR A 184 -4.26 19.17 5.52
C TYR A 184 -5.76 19.10 5.82
N LYS A 185 -6.42 20.27 5.85
CA LYS A 185 -7.86 20.38 5.99
C LYS A 185 -8.47 20.35 4.60
N ASP A 186 -9.09 19.23 4.23
CA ASP A 186 -9.89 19.20 3.00
C ASP A 186 -11.15 20.05 3.19
N THR A 187 -11.08 21.29 2.71
CA THR A 187 -12.18 22.26 2.76
C THR A 187 -13.35 21.84 1.86
N LYS A 188 -13.15 20.88 0.93
CA LYS A 188 -14.18 20.35 0.04
C LYS A 188 -14.93 19.15 0.64
N ALA A 189 -14.44 18.56 1.69
CA ALA A 189 -15.14 17.48 2.38
C ALA A 189 -16.37 18.04 3.12
N ARG A 190 -17.51 18.07 2.44
CA ARG A 190 -18.78 18.61 2.97
C ARG A 190 -19.36 17.83 4.15
N ARG A 191 -18.90 16.62 4.42
CA ARG A 191 -19.38 15.75 5.51
C ARG A 191 -18.25 14.88 6.04
N GLY A 192 -17.76 15.17 7.20
CA GLY A 192 -16.86 14.33 7.95
C GLY A 192 -16.63 14.92 9.33
N PRO A 193 -16.39 14.08 10.36
CA PRO A 193 -16.03 14.60 11.67
C PRO A 193 -14.80 15.49 11.53
N LYS A 194 -14.73 16.56 12.32
CA LYS A 194 -13.53 17.39 12.42
C LYS A 194 -12.34 16.48 12.71
N LEU A 195 -11.18 16.77 12.10
CA LEU A 195 -9.95 16.07 12.46
C LEU A 195 -9.73 16.23 13.95
N ILE A 196 -9.87 15.15 14.69
CA ILE A 196 -9.50 15.08 16.10
C ILE A 196 -8.07 14.57 16.10
N PHE A 197 -7.12 15.47 16.21
CA PHE A 197 -5.73 15.07 16.38
C PHE A 197 -5.47 14.86 17.87
N ASP A 198 -5.36 13.63 18.31
CA ASP A 198 -4.79 13.32 19.62
C ASP A 198 -3.34 13.81 19.69
N ARG A 199 -2.72 13.98 18.53
CA ARG A 199 -1.38 14.54 18.37
C ARG A 199 -1.37 15.57 17.24
N PRO A 200 -0.64 16.70 17.38
CA PRO A 200 -0.50 17.67 16.30
C PRO A 200 0.17 17.01 15.10
N PRO A 201 -0.28 17.32 13.86
CA PRO A 201 0.34 16.79 12.64
C PRO A 201 1.80 17.22 12.56
N LYS A 202 2.69 16.25 12.42
CA LYS A 202 4.12 16.49 12.19
C LYS A 202 4.84 15.23 11.72
N ILE A 203 5.97 15.42 11.07
CA ILE A 203 6.92 14.34 10.78
C ILE A 203 7.74 14.07 12.05
N ILE A 204 7.77 12.81 12.47
CA ILE A 204 8.53 12.36 13.64
C ILE A 204 9.59 11.34 13.23
N GLU A 205 10.55 11.10 14.12
CA GLU A 205 11.70 10.21 13.85
C GLU A 205 11.29 8.78 13.46
N ALA A 206 10.23 8.25 14.07
CA ALA A 206 9.73 6.91 13.79
C ALA A 206 9.06 6.74 12.41
N ASN A 207 8.73 7.84 11.70
CA ASN A 207 8.09 7.72 10.41
C ASN A 207 9.03 7.16 9.35
N LYS A 208 8.57 6.19 8.59
CA LYS A 208 9.31 5.50 7.52
C LYS A 208 8.66 5.71 6.15
N VAL A 209 7.33 5.70 6.11
CA VAL A 209 6.54 5.78 4.88
C VAL A 209 5.43 6.81 5.03
N ALA A 210 5.30 7.70 4.05
CA ALA A 210 4.15 8.59 3.89
C ALA A 210 3.23 8.07 2.78
N VAL A 211 1.92 7.97 3.06
CA VAL A 211 0.91 7.51 2.12
C VAL A 211 0.09 8.69 1.60
N PHE A 212 0.03 8.83 0.28
CA PHE A 212 -0.69 9.89 -0.44
C PHE A 212 -2.04 9.38 -0.94
N HIS A 213 -3.01 9.26 -0.05
CA HIS A 213 -4.36 8.83 -0.44
C HIS A 213 -5.20 10.01 -0.98
N GLY A 214 -5.70 9.89 -2.20
CA GLY A 214 -6.41 10.98 -2.91
C GLY A 214 -5.45 12.07 -3.37
N GLU A 215 -5.87 13.34 -3.30
CA GLU A 215 -5.01 14.51 -3.57
C GLU A 215 -4.51 15.14 -2.27
N PRO A 216 -3.33 15.82 -2.29
CA PRO A 216 -2.38 15.88 -3.42
C PRO A 216 -1.66 14.55 -3.65
N LYS A 217 -0.93 14.45 -4.79
CA LYS A 217 -0.01 13.35 -5.08
C LYS A 217 1.44 13.79 -4.80
N PRO A 218 2.41 12.85 -4.68
CA PRO A 218 3.81 13.21 -4.42
C PRO A 218 4.37 14.25 -5.37
N PHE A 219 4.03 14.16 -6.68
CA PHE A 219 4.57 15.03 -7.72
C PHE A 219 3.97 16.44 -7.75
N ASN A 220 2.86 16.70 -7.05
CA ASN A 220 2.15 17.98 -7.08
C ASN A 220 1.83 18.56 -5.68
N CYS A 221 2.43 18.03 -4.63
CA CYS A 221 2.19 18.50 -3.28
C CYS A 221 2.94 19.80 -2.94
N GLY A 222 4.06 20.07 -3.62
CA GLY A 222 4.87 21.26 -3.43
C GLY A 222 5.73 21.27 -2.16
N ASP A 223 5.87 20.15 -1.47
CA ASP A 223 6.69 20.06 -0.28
C ASP A 223 8.12 19.65 -0.62
N GLU A 224 9.10 20.48 -0.29
CA GLU A 224 10.53 20.27 -0.58
C GLU A 224 11.04 18.90 -0.09
N TRP A 225 10.62 18.44 1.10
CA TRP A 225 11.07 17.14 1.60
C TRP A 225 10.49 15.97 0.79
N VAL A 226 9.29 16.12 0.22
CA VAL A 226 8.70 15.13 -0.68
C VAL A 226 9.47 15.11 -1.99
N GLU A 227 9.75 16.27 -2.59
CA GLU A 227 10.54 16.39 -3.81
C GLU A 227 11.97 15.83 -3.62
N ALA A 228 12.57 16.07 -2.47
CA ALA A 228 13.90 15.53 -2.13
C ALA A 228 13.93 14.00 -2.03
N ASN A 229 12.80 13.35 -1.73
CA ASN A 229 12.69 11.90 -1.58
C ASN A 229 12.06 11.21 -2.79
N TRP A 230 11.19 11.89 -3.55
CA TRP A 230 10.51 11.38 -4.74
C TRP A 230 11.44 11.35 -5.96
N LYS A 231 12.44 10.45 -5.98
CA LYS A 231 13.45 10.34 -7.05
C LYS A 231 14.10 8.96 -7.09
#